data_630221f8397681596fa2455aebe330c4
#
_entry.id   630221f8397681596fa2455aebe330c4
#
_cell.length_a   1.000
_cell.length_b   1.000
_cell.length_c   1.000
_cell.angle_alpha   90.00
_cell.angle_beta   90.00
_cell.angle_gamma   90.00
#
_symmetry.space_group_name_H-M   'P 1'
#
loop_
_entity.id
_entity.type
_entity.pdbx_description
1 polymer ?
#
loop_
_entity_poly.entity_id
_entity_poly.type
_entity_poly.pdbx_seq_one_letter_code
_entity_poly.pdbx_strand_id
1 'polypeptide(L)'
;MANKTIKHLNHFSRRFSFVGLACQHHIQLNHTLLGQVIKPGDVVIDATVGKGNDSLFLSRVLSGRTGKLYGFDIQQVAIDNTRRMLQDNLSTADKMDQVSLSVRNHKTFPEEIQPRSVKAIVYNLGYLPGQSSDKSIKTEAADTVESITNALELVSKGGLVSIMCYRGHDGGKEEAEEVEKVMAKLCPREWKVFSHDPLNQPTSPVLVTVFKK
;
A
#
# COMPACT_ATOMS: atom_id res chain seq x y z
N MET A 1 10.49 -37.63 16.36
CA MET A 1 10.84 -36.68 15.31
C MET A 1 9.77 -35.58 15.25
N ALA A 2 9.78 -34.66 16.17
CA ALA A 2 8.87 -33.51 16.21
C ALA A 2 9.60 -32.39 16.96
N ASN A 3 10.29 -31.49 16.27
CA ASN A 3 10.76 -30.20 16.85
C ASN A 3 11.58 -29.36 15.85
N LYS A 4 11.10 -29.17 14.62
CA LYS A 4 11.75 -28.22 13.68
C LYS A 4 10.84 -27.17 13.08
N THR A 5 9.52 -27.18 13.35
CA THR A 5 8.55 -26.32 12.63
C THR A 5 8.16 -25.03 13.40
N ILE A 6 8.67 -24.83 14.62
CA ILE A 6 8.23 -23.67 15.47
C ILE A 6 9.23 -22.50 15.46
N LYS A 7 10.40 -22.63 14.84
CA LYS A 7 11.43 -21.58 14.91
C LYS A 7 11.22 -20.37 13.96
N HIS A 8 10.32 -20.41 13.00
CA HIS A 8 10.12 -19.28 12.07
C HIS A 8 9.03 -18.29 12.47
N LEU A 9 8.17 -18.63 13.45
CA LEU A 9 7.13 -17.73 13.94
C LEU A 9 7.61 -16.73 15.01
N ASN A 10 8.77 -16.98 15.64
CA ASN A 10 9.27 -16.15 16.76
C ASN A 10 10.09 -14.92 16.33
N HIS A 11 10.28 -14.64 15.03
CA HIS A 11 11.05 -13.47 14.61
C HIS A 11 10.19 -12.19 14.49
N PHE A 12 8.86 -12.30 14.52
CA PHE A 12 7.94 -11.15 14.48
C PHE A 12 7.55 -10.61 15.87
N SER A 13 7.90 -11.33 16.94
CA SER A 13 7.66 -10.91 18.33
C SER A 13 8.86 -10.10 18.89
N ARG A 14 9.45 -9.19 18.12
CA ARG A 14 10.24 -8.14 18.74
C ARG A 14 9.26 -7.20 19.45
N ARG A 15 9.37 -7.12 20.77
CA ARG A 15 8.72 -6.14 21.63
C ARG A 15 8.84 -4.76 20.97
N PHE A 16 7.79 -4.33 20.26
CA PHE A 16 7.66 -2.94 19.88
C PHE A 16 7.51 -2.16 21.20
N SER A 17 8.56 -1.44 21.61
CA SER A 17 8.38 -0.46 22.65
C SER A 17 7.41 0.59 22.10
N PHE A 18 6.43 1.02 22.89
CA PHE A 18 5.46 2.04 22.52
C PHE A 18 6.16 3.31 21.99
N VAL A 19 7.33 3.65 22.50
CA VAL A 19 8.17 4.77 22.05
C VAL A 19 8.71 4.53 20.63
N GLY A 20 9.07 3.29 20.27
CA GLY A 20 9.54 2.96 18.92
C GLY A 20 8.45 3.11 17.86
N LEU A 21 7.18 2.88 18.20
CA LEU A 21 6.06 3.06 17.28
C LEU A 21 5.76 4.55 16.98
N ALA A 22 5.85 5.40 18.00
CA ALA A 22 5.55 6.82 17.88
C ALA A 22 6.59 7.62 17.08
N CYS A 23 7.83 7.11 16.97
CA CYS A 23 8.94 7.75 16.24
C CYS A 23 9.28 7.04 14.92
N GLN A 24 8.43 6.13 14.44
CA GLN A 24 8.67 5.44 13.18
C GLN A 24 8.54 6.38 11.99
N HIS A 25 9.43 6.22 11.02
CA HIS A 25 9.26 6.82 9.69
C HIS A 25 7.93 6.34 9.08
N HIS A 26 7.23 7.19 8.31
CA HIS A 26 5.91 6.91 7.73
C HIS A 26 5.82 5.55 7.03
N ILE A 27 6.86 5.14 6.29
CA ILE A 27 6.92 3.83 5.62
C ILE A 27 6.88 2.68 6.64
N GLN A 28 7.63 2.80 7.75
CA GLN A 28 7.65 1.77 8.79
C GLN A 28 6.32 1.70 9.54
N LEU A 29 5.70 2.86 9.82
CA LEU A 29 4.37 2.92 10.41
C LEU A 29 3.35 2.26 9.49
N ASN A 30 3.38 2.59 8.19
CA ASN A 30 2.51 1.98 7.19
C ASN A 30 2.66 0.45 7.16
N HIS A 31 3.89 -0.06 7.04
CA HIS A 31 4.15 -1.51 7.03
C HIS A 31 3.72 -2.18 8.35
N THR A 32 3.84 -1.51 9.49
CA THR A 32 3.37 -2.03 10.78
C THR A 32 1.85 -2.19 10.78
N LEU A 33 1.10 -1.18 10.32
CA LEU A 33 -0.36 -1.21 10.26
C LEU A 33 -0.84 -2.27 9.27
N LEU A 34 -0.26 -2.32 8.06
CA LEU A 34 -0.57 -3.31 7.04
C LEU A 34 -0.31 -4.75 7.54
N GLY A 35 0.83 -4.98 8.22
CA GLY A 35 1.18 -6.28 8.77
C GLY A 35 0.25 -6.77 9.89
N GLN A 36 -0.46 -5.87 10.58
CA GLN A 36 -1.49 -6.23 11.56
C GLN A 36 -2.84 -6.54 10.92
N VAL A 37 -3.14 -5.90 9.78
CA VAL A 37 -4.44 -6.03 9.08
C VAL A 37 -4.45 -7.21 8.13
N ILE A 38 -3.37 -7.39 7.35
CA ILE A 38 -3.27 -8.42 6.31
C ILE A 38 -2.96 -9.78 6.92
N LYS A 39 -3.63 -10.81 6.42
CA LYS A 39 -3.41 -12.22 6.81
C LYS A 39 -3.04 -13.05 5.58
N PRO A 40 -2.38 -14.20 5.78
CA PRO A 40 -2.19 -15.17 4.70
C PRO A 40 -3.52 -15.52 4.02
N GLY A 41 -3.52 -15.46 2.69
CA GLY A 41 -4.72 -15.74 1.89
C GLY A 41 -5.56 -14.54 1.50
N ASP A 42 -5.27 -13.35 2.04
CA ASP A 42 -5.99 -12.13 1.68
C ASP A 42 -5.68 -11.66 0.24
N VAL A 43 -6.57 -10.85 -0.30
CA VAL A 43 -6.36 -10.08 -1.54
C VAL A 43 -5.91 -8.67 -1.17
N VAL A 44 -4.81 -8.21 -1.77
CA VAL A 44 -4.27 -6.86 -1.55
C VAL A 44 -3.96 -6.18 -2.88
N ILE A 45 -3.97 -4.86 -2.87
CA ILE A 45 -3.65 -4.03 -4.04
C ILE A 45 -2.51 -3.06 -3.69
N ASP A 46 -1.48 -3.00 -4.53
CA ASP A 46 -0.52 -1.91 -4.59
C ASP A 46 -0.87 -1.06 -5.82
N ALA A 47 -1.53 0.06 -5.59
CA ALA A 47 -2.07 0.90 -6.66
C ALA A 47 -1.00 1.76 -7.37
N THR A 48 0.23 1.80 -6.81
CA THR A 48 1.35 2.61 -7.30
C THR A 48 2.66 1.88 -7.03
N VAL A 49 2.93 0.78 -7.75
CA VAL A 49 4.02 -0.16 -7.41
C VAL A 49 5.41 0.47 -7.42
N GLY A 50 5.66 1.45 -8.28
CA GLY A 50 6.89 2.21 -8.34
C GLY A 50 8.15 1.34 -8.38
N LYS A 51 8.97 1.40 -7.34
CA LYS A 51 10.18 0.57 -7.18
C LYS A 51 9.92 -0.83 -6.63
N GLY A 52 8.70 -1.18 -6.25
CA GLY A 52 8.31 -2.50 -5.79
C GLY A 52 8.54 -2.77 -4.29
N ASN A 53 8.93 -1.78 -3.50
CA ASN A 53 9.21 -1.99 -2.06
C ASN A 53 7.97 -2.43 -1.29
N ASP A 54 6.83 -1.77 -1.50
CA ASP A 54 5.57 -2.13 -0.86
C ASP A 54 5.03 -3.44 -1.42
N SER A 55 5.10 -3.64 -2.74
CA SER A 55 4.76 -4.92 -3.38
C SER A 55 5.55 -6.09 -2.80
N LEU A 56 6.86 -5.92 -2.54
CA LEU A 56 7.70 -6.94 -1.89
C LEU A 56 7.27 -7.20 -0.44
N PHE A 57 7.01 -6.13 0.32
CA PHE A 57 6.50 -6.25 1.68
C PHE A 57 5.16 -7.00 1.71
N LEU A 58 4.20 -6.58 0.88
CA LEU A 58 2.86 -7.20 0.77
C LEU A 58 2.95 -8.67 0.39
N SER A 59 3.78 -9.03 -0.61
CA SER A 59 4.01 -10.42 -1.01
C SER A 59 4.56 -11.29 0.11
N ARG A 60 5.42 -10.73 0.98
CA ARG A 60 5.95 -11.44 2.15
C ARG A 60 4.90 -11.65 3.24
N VAL A 61 4.03 -10.66 3.48
CA VAL A 61 2.95 -10.76 4.47
C VAL A 61 1.87 -11.74 4.04
N LEU A 62 1.55 -11.78 2.75
CA LEU A 62 0.53 -12.68 2.20
C LEU A 62 0.83 -14.17 2.40
N SER A 63 2.05 -14.56 2.68
CA SER A 63 2.61 -15.90 2.86
C SER A 63 1.60 -17.05 2.76
N GLY A 64 1.83 -18.03 1.86
CA GLY A 64 0.92 -19.13 1.60
C GLY A 64 0.49 -19.16 0.13
N ARG A 65 -0.37 -20.12 -0.26
CA ARG A 65 -0.70 -20.39 -1.68
C ARG A 65 -1.99 -19.71 -2.17
N THR A 66 -2.72 -19.00 -1.32
CA THR A 66 -4.08 -18.52 -1.64
C THR A 66 -4.23 -17.01 -1.68
N GLY A 67 -3.24 -16.25 -1.20
CA GLY A 67 -3.29 -14.78 -1.24
C GLY A 67 -3.05 -14.25 -2.66
N LYS A 68 -3.52 -13.04 -2.95
CA LYS A 68 -3.32 -12.38 -4.24
C LYS A 68 -2.88 -10.94 -4.06
N LEU A 69 -1.79 -10.57 -4.74
CA LEU A 69 -1.34 -9.18 -4.89
C LEU A 69 -1.65 -8.70 -6.30
N TYR A 70 -2.40 -7.63 -6.42
CA TYR A 70 -2.52 -6.86 -7.66
C TYR A 70 -1.64 -5.63 -7.55
N GLY A 71 -0.79 -5.38 -8.55
CA GLY A 71 0.09 -4.22 -8.59
C GLY A 71 -0.10 -3.42 -9.88
N PHE A 72 -0.23 -2.09 -9.75
CA PHE A 72 -0.48 -1.19 -10.86
C PHE A 72 0.52 -0.05 -10.91
N ASP A 73 0.92 0.35 -12.11
CA ASP A 73 1.64 1.58 -12.39
C ASP A 73 1.38 1.99 -13.84
N ILE A 74 1.41 3.27 -14.14
CA ILE A 74 1.27 3.76 -15.52
C ILE A 74 2.57 3.66 -16.32
N GLN A 75 3.71 3.51 -15.62
CA GLN A 75 5.02 3.38 -16.23
C GLN A 75 5.44 1.91 -16.37
N GLN A 76 5.67 1.45 -17.58
CA GLN A 76 6.17 0.09 -17.86
C GLN A 76 7.46 -0.22 -17.07
N VAL A 77 8.36 0.76 -16.95
CA VAL A 77 9.62 0.61 -16.21
C VAL A 77 9.40 0.29 -14.72
N ALA A 78 8.35 0.82 -14.10
CA ALA A 78 7.98 0.51 -12.73
C ALA A 78 7.54 -0.96 -12.60
N ILE A 79 6.69 -1.42 -13.51
CA ILE A 79 6.23 -2.81 -13.58
C ILE A 79 7.41 -3.77 -13.76
N ASP A 80 8.33 -3.48 -14.68
CA ASP A 80 9.48 -4.35 -14.97
C ASP A 80 10.47 -4.39 -13.80
N ASN A 81 10.72 -3.25 -13.16
CA ASN A 81 11.58 -3.17 -11.98
C ASN A 81 10.98 -3.94 -10.80
N THR A 82 9.69 -3.77 -10.55
CA THR A 82 8.97 -4.49 -9.51
C THR A 82 8.96 -5.98 -9.76
N ARG A 83 8.71 -6.42 -11.00
CA ARG A 83 8.76 -7.85 -11.36
C ARG A 83 10.13 -8.45 -11.08
N ARG A 84 11.22 -7.80 -11.48
CA ARG A 84 12.59 -8.25 -11.19
C ARG A 84 12.85 -8.29 -9.69
N MET A 85 12.51 -7.22 -8.95
CA MET A 85 12.66 -7.19 -7.50
C MET A 85 11.95 -8.35 -6.81
N LEU A 86 10.72 -8.67 -7.21
CA LEU A 86 9.97 -9.79 -6.63
C LEU A 86 10.62 -11.13 -6.98
N GLN A 87 11.04 -11.35 -8.23
CA GLN A 87 11.74 -12.57 -8.66
C GLN A 87 13.02 -12.81 -7.87
N ASP A 88 13.82 -11.76 -7.66
CA ASP A 88 15.11 -11.85 -6.95
C ASP A 88 14.94 -12.06 -5.43
N ASN A 89 13.81 -11.65 -4.85
CA ASN A 89 13.62 -11.61 -3.39
C ASN A 89 12.54 -12.57 -2.85
N LEU A 90 11.74 -13.20 -3.70
CA LEU A 90 10.75 -14.19 -3.30
C LEU A 90 11.30 -15.59 -3.55
N SER A 91 11.44 -16.37 -2.49
CA SER A 91 12.18 -17.64 -2.45
C SER A 91 11.55 -18.83 -3.14
N THR A 92 10.40 -18.69 -3.83
CA THR A 92 9.73 -19.78 -4.54
C THR A 92 8.94 -19.28 -5.74
N ALA A 93 8.92 -20.04 -6.85
CA ALA A 93 8.09 -19.79 -8.03
C ALA A 93 6.60 -19.66 -7.67
N ASP A 94 6.14 -20.39 -6.65
CA ASP A 94 4.76 -20.37 -6.15
C ASP A 94 4.28 -18.99 -5.71
N LYS A 95 5.19 -18.09 -5.31
CA LYS A 95 4.81 -16.73 -4.88
C LYS A 95 4.57 -15.75 -6.03
N MET A 96 5.20 -15.99 -7.18
CA MET A 96 4.97 -15.15 -8.37
C MET A 96 3.59 -15.41 -8.99
N ASP A 97 3.04 -16.61 -8.86
CA ASP A 97 1.68 -16.93 -9.32
C ASP A 97 0.59 -16.15 -8.56
N GLN A 98 0.92 -15.66 -7.37
CA GLN A 98 0.03 -14.83 -6.56
C GLN A 98 0.10 -13.35 -6.92
N VAL A 99 1.04 -12.94 -7.79
CA VAL A 99 1.27 -11.54 -8.14
C VAL A 99 0.80 -11.27 -9.56
N SER A 100 -0.10 -10.30 -9.70
CA SER A 100 -0.56 -9.77 -10.99
C SER A 100 -0.11 -8.32 -11.13
N LEU A 101 0.88 -8.08 -11.98
CA LEU A 101 1.39 -6.74 -12.27
C LEU A 101 0.90 -6.28 -13.64
N SER A 102 0.32 -5.10 -13.72
CA SER A 102 -0.16 -4.53 -15.00
C SER A 102 0.12 -3.04 -15.13
N VAL A 103 0.46 -2.64 -16.36
CA VAL A 103 0.58 -1.22 -16.72
C VAL A 103 -0.83 -0.65 -16.89
N ARG A 104 -1.25 0.15 -15.94
CA ARG A 104 -2.55 0.83 -15.99
C ARG A 104 -2.61 2.00 -15.02
N ASN A 105 -3.50 2.93 -15.31
CA ASN A 105 -3.87 3.97 -14.36
C ASN A 105 -4.70 3.35 -13.22
N HIS A 106 -4.38 3.72 -11.98
CA HIS A 106 -5.08 3.26 -10.78
C HIS A 106 -6.52 3.78 -10.64
N LYS A 107 -7.00 4.66 -11.52
CA LYS A 107 -8.41 5.14 -11.51
C LYS A 107 -9.42 4.01 -11.58
N THR A 108 -9.09 2.94 -12.31
CA THR A 108 -9.96 1.78 -12.48
C THR A 108 -9.25 0.50 -12.07
N PHE A 109 -10.01 -0.41 -11.47
CA PHE A 109 -9.53 -1.73 -11.07
C PHE A 109 -10.01 -2.81 -12.03
N PRO A 110 -9.30 -3.95 -12.16
CA PRO A 110 -9.77 -5.09 -12.94
C PRO A 110 -11.14 -5.61 -12.47
N GLU A 111 -12.00 -5.99 -13.41
CA GLU A 111 -13.37 -6.49 -13.13
C GLU A 111 -13.39 -7.79 -12.31
N GLU A 112 -12.31 -8.58 -12.37
CA GLU A 112 -12.17 -9.77 -11.55
C GLU A 112 -12.00 -9.48 -10.05
N ILE A 113 -11.65 -8.24 -9.65
CA ILE A 113 -11.57 -7.83 -8.25
C ILE A 113 -12.98 -7.50 -7.76
N GLN A 114 -13.54 -8.41 -6.97
CA GLN A 114 -14.90 -8.28 -6.50
C GLN A 114 -15.05 -7.17 -5.44
N PRO A 115 -16.15 -6.44 -5.39
CA PRO A 115 -16.46 -5.50 -4.32
C PRO A 115 -16.35 -6.18 -2.95
N ARG A 116 -15.80 -5.43 -1.97
CA ARG A 116 -15.66 -5.89 -0.56
C ARG A 116 -14.81 -7.15 -0.38
N SER A 117 -13.91 -7.43 -1.33
CA SER A 117 -13.01 -8.61 -1.28
C SER A 117 -11.56 -8.27 -0.93
N VAL A 118 -11.16 -7.01 -1.01
CA VAL A 118 -9.78 -6.57 -0.84
C VAL A 118 -9.49 -6.21 0.62
N LYS A 119 -8.44 -6.78 1.19
CA LYS A 119 -8.07 -6.55 2.59
C LYS A 119 -7.26 -5.28 2.80
N ALA A 120 -6.39 -4.96 1.87
CA ALA A 120 -5.62 -3.72 1.92
C ALA A 120 -5.37 -3.16 0.52
N ILE A 121 -5.41 -1.82 0.41
CA ILE A 121 -5.04 -1.08 -0.80
C ILE A 121 -4.03 -0.03 -0.39
N VAL A 122 -2.89 0.02 -1.10
CA VAL A 122 -1.77 0.92 -0.79
C VAL A 122 -1.56 1.89 -1.95
N TYR A 123 -1.37 3.14 -1.60
CA TYR A 123 -1.00 4.23 -2.50
C TYR A 123 0.27 4.92 -2.01
N ASN A 124 1.23 5.15 -2.90
CA ASN A 124 2.34 6.08 -2.73
C ASN A 124 2.22 7.14 -3.81
N LEU A 125 1.66 8.29 -3.46
CA LEU A 125 1.33 9.37 -4.40
C LEU A 125 2.56 10.21 -4.71
N GLY A 126 2.66 10.68 -5.95
CA GLY A 126 3.76 11.50 -6.42
C GLY A 126 4.32 10.98 -7.75
N TYR A 127 5.64 10.95 -7.88
CA TYR A 127 6.33 10.51 -9.08
C TYR A 127 7.26 9.32 -8.79
N LEU A 128 7.58 8.53 -9.81
CA LEU A 128 8.52 7.43 -9.70
C LEU A 128 9.96 7.98 -9.54
N PRO A 129 10.63 7.78 -8.38
CA PRO A 129 11.98 8.28 -8.19
C PRO A 129 13.01 7.38 -8.90
N GLY A 130 13.93 7.99 -9.69
CA GLY A 130 15.00 7.28 -10.38
C GLY A 130 15.54 8.05 -11.56
N GLN A 131 16.66 7.56 -12.16
CA GLN A 131 17.26 8.17 -13.36
C GLN A 131 16.55 7.76 -14.65
N SER A 132 15.97 6.55 -14.69
CA SER A 132 15.27 5.98 -15.86
C SER A 132 13.76 6.24 -15.86
N SER A 133 13.24 6.94 -14.84
CA SER A 133 11.82 7.29 -14.73
C SER A 133 11.53 8.67 -15.29
N ASP A 134 10.36 8.82 -15.92
CA ASP A 134 9.86 10.13 -16.34
C ASP A 134 9.20 10.82 -15.13
N LYS A 135 9.89 11.83 -14.58
CA LYS A 135 9.40 12.60 -13.42
C LYS A 135 8.28 13.59 -13.76
N SER A 136 8.01 13.83 -15.04
CA SER A 136 6.84 14.61 -15.48
C SER A 136 5.54 13.82 -15.26
N ILE A 137 5.64 12.48 -15.21
CA ILE A 137 4.53 11.59 -14.90
C ILE A 137 4.41 11.52 -13.38
N LYS A 138 3.40 12.16 -12.83
CA LYS A 138 3.06 12.18 -11.40
C LYS A 138 1.57 11.92 -11.21
N THR A 139 1.17 11.57 -9.99
CA THR A 139 -0.24 11.48 -9.63
C THR A 139 -0.89 12.87 -9.67
N GLU A 140 -2.16 12.91 -10.03
CA GLU A 140 -2.96 14.12 -10.06
C GLU A 140 -4.11 14.01 -9.06
N ALA A 141 -4.38 15.07 -8.31
CA ALA A 141 -5.36 15.06 -7.22
C ALA A 141 -6.75 14.53 -7.64
N ALA A 142 -7.24 14.93 -8.81
CA ALA A 142 -8.54 14.47 -9.31
C ALA A 142 -8.56 12.96 -9.59
N ASP A 143 -7.52 12.44 -10.26
CA ASP A 143 -7.38 11.03 -10.57
C ASP A 143 -7.19 10.20 -9.31
N THR A 144 -6.42 10.71 -8.36
CA THR A 144 -6.19 10.10 -7.06
C THR A 144 -7.48 9.98 -6.26
N VAL A 145 -8.27 11.06 -6.15
CA VAL A 145 -9.54 11.05 -5.41
C VAL A 145 -10.54 10.08 -6.05
N GLU A 146 -10.65 10.07 -7.38
CA GLU A 146 -11.49 9.12 -8.10
C GLU A 146 -11.06 7.67 -7.81
N SER A 147 -9.76 7.40 -7.92
CA SER A 147 -9.20 6.08 -7.62
C SER A 147 -9.50 5.62 -6.20
N ILE A 148 -9.23 6.47 -5.20
CA ILE A 148 -9.48 6.14 -3.78
C ILE A 148 -10.98 5.89 -3.55
N THR A 149 -11.86 6.69 -4.16
CA THR A 149 -13.31 6.51 -4.06
C THR A 149 -13.72 5.13 -4.58
N ASN A 150 -13.20 4.71 -5.75
CA ASN A 150 -13.42 3.38 -6.30
C ASN A 150 -12.81 2.28 -5.42
N ALA A 151 -11.65 2.52 -4.82
CA ALA A 151 -11.00 1.60 -3.90
C ALA A 151 -11.83 1.31 -2.64
N LEU A 152 -12.54 2.31 -2.11
CA LEU A 152 -13.40 2.14 -0.92
C LEU A 152 -14.49 1.10 -1.13
N GLU A 153 -15.00 0.93 -2.36
CA GLU A 153 -15.99 -0.08 -2.71
C GLU A 153 -15.40 -1.50 -2.67
N LEU A 154 -14.10 -1.63 -2.96
CA LEU A 154 -13.41 -2.92 -3.00
C LEU A 154 -13.01 -3.42 -1.62
N VAL A 155 -12.82 -2.52 -0.64
CA VAL A 155 -12.30 -2.87 0.69
C VAL A 155 -13.30 -3.69 1.48
N SER A 156 -12.84 -4.81 2.02
CA SER A 156 -13.61 -5.69 2.90
C SER A 156 -13.74 -5.13 4.32
N LYS A 157 -14.69 -5.63 5.10
CA LYS A 157 -14.83 -5.29 6.52
C LYS A 157 -13.52 -5.60 7.28
N GLY A 158 -13.09 -4.65 8.11
CA GLY A 158 -11.81 -4.71 8.82
C GLY A 158 -10.58 -4.55 7.90
N GLY A 159 -10.79 -4.06 6.68
CA GLY A 159 -9.73 -3.75 5.73
C GLY A 159 -9.24 -2.30 5.86
N LEU A 160 -8.19 -1.99 5.10
CA LEU A 160 -7.43 -0.74 5.17
C LEU A 160 -7.15 -0.19 3.78
N VAL A 161 -7.43 1.10 3.56
CA VAL A 161 -6.78 1.89 2.50
C VAL A 161 -5.70 2.75 3.13
N SER A 162 -4.47 2.62 2.65
CA SER A 162 -3.30 3.35 3.11
C SER A 162 -2.79 4.26 2.01
N ILE A 163 -2.69 5.55 2.29
CA ILE A 163 -2.38 6.57 1.30
C ILE A 163 -1.20 7.40 1.82
N MET A 164 -0.04 7.26 1.20
CA MET A 164 1.14 8.07 1.47
C MET A 164 1.17 9.23 0.48
N CYS A 165 1.03 10.45 0.98
CA CYS A 165 1.06 11.68 0.18
C CYS A 165 2.39 12.37 0.37
N TYR A 166 3.18 12.55 -0.69
CA TYR A 166 4.46 13.25 -0.67
C TYR A 166 4.27 14.72 -1.01
N ARG A 167 4.42 15.59 0.00
CA ARG A 167 4.19 17.06 -0.11
C ARG A 167 5.38 17.84 -0.67
N GLY A 168 6.53 17.22 -0.85
CA GLY A 168 7.79 17.86 -1.22
C GLY A 168 7.99 18.14 -2.71
N HIS A 169 6.98 17.95 -3.55
CA HIS A 169 7.02 18.24 -4.98
C HIS A 169 5.86 19.14 -5.41
N ASP A 170 5.98 19.70 -6.61
CA ASP A 170 4.95 20.58 -7.18
C ASP A 170 3.61 19.84 -7.34
N GLY A 171 2.54 20.41 -6.76
CA GLY A 171 1.20 19.80 -6.70
C GLY A 171 1.00 18.77 -5.59
N GLY A 172 2.06 18.32 -4.90
CA GLY A 172 1.94 17.26 -3.88
C GLY A 172 1.24 17.71 -2.61
N LYS A 173 1.37 19.00 -2.25
CA LYS A 173 0.66 19.55 -1.09
C LYS A 173 -0.84 19.62 -1.37
N GLU A 174 -1.22 20.13 -2.52
CA GLU A 174 -2.61 20.24 -2.96
C GLU A 174 -3.27 18.85 -3.08
N GLU A 175 -2.54 17.87 -3.59
CA GLU A 175 -3.01 16.48 -3.65
C GLU A 175 -3.26 15.91 -2.24
N ALA A 176 -2.34 16.12 -1.30
CA ALA A 176 -2.49 15.68 0.08
C ALA A 176 -3.71 16.32 0.77
N GLU A 177 -3.87 17.65 0.62
CA GLU A 177 -5.00 18.40 1.20
C GLU A 177 -6.35 17.93 0.63
N GLU A 178 -6.42 17.64 -0.67
CA GLU A 178 -7.67 17.16 -1.29
C GLU A 178 -8.00 15.72 -0.86
N VAL A 179 -7.00 14.84 -0.74
CA VAL A 179 -7.18 13.49 -0.17
C VAL A 179 -7.71 13.57 1.25
N GLU A 180 -7.08 14.35 2.14
CA GLU A 180 -7.53 14.49 3.53
C GLU A 180 -8.94 15.04 3.61
N LYS A 181 -9.26 16.07 2.83
CA LYS A 181 -10.59 16.69 2.77
C LYS A 181 -11.69 15.72 2.33
N VAL A 182 -11.41 14.88 1.34
CA VAL A 182 -12.38 13.89 0.86
C VAL A 182 -12.52 12.75 1.87
N MET A 183 -11.43 12.23 2.42
CA MET A 183 -11.48 11.16 3.41
C MET A 183 -12.15 11.57 4.72
N ALA A 184 -11.99 12.83 5.14
CA ALA A 184 -12.64 13.37 6.34
C ALA A 184 -14.19 13.42 6.24
N LYS A 185 -14.75 13.34 5.03
CA LYS A 185 -16.21 13.32 4.81
C LYS A 185 -16.84 11.92 4.87
N LEU A 186 -16.02 10.87 4.97
CA LEU A 186 -16.53 9.50 5.04
C LEU A 186 -17.39 9.29 6.28
N CYS A 187 -18.46 8.49 6.11
CA CYS A 187 -19.40 8.20 7.20
C CYS A 187 -18.70 7.54 8.38
N PRO A 188 -18.69 8.16 9.57
CA PRO A 188 -17.95 7.64 10.74
C PRO A 188 -18.56 6.35 11.31
N ARG A 189 -19.75 5.94 10.88
CA ARG A 189 -20.34 4.63 11.24
C ARG A 189 -19.68 3.49 10.49
N GLU A 190 -19.19 3.74 9.26
CA GLU A 190 -18.62 2.74 8.36
C GLU A 190 -17.09 2.81 8.34
N TRP A 191 -16.52 4.00 8.54
CA TRP A 191 -15.11 4.26 8.36
C TRP A 191 -14.47 4.91 9.57
N LYS A 192 -13.18 4.66 9.75
CA LYS A 192 -12.32 5.34 10.71
C LYS A 192 -11.10 5.87 9.96
N VAL A 193 -10.93 7.17 9.94
CA VAL A 193 -9.88 7.87 9.19
C VAL A 193 -8.90 8.49 10.15
N PHE A 194 -7.61 8.36 9.88
CA PHE A 194 -6.54 9.01 10.61
C PHE A 194 -5.57 9.66 9.62
N SER A 195 -5.04 10.82 10.01
CA SER A 195 -3.89 11.45 9.37
C SER A 195 -2.71 11.38 10.33
N HIS A 196 -1.59 10.88 9.85
CA HIS A 196 -0.32 10.77 10.59
C HIS A 196 0.64 11.78 9.98
N ASP A 197 0.66 12.99 10.56
CA ASP A 197 1.44 14.13 10.08
C ASP A 197 2.38 14.65 11.18
N PRO A 198 3.71 14.69 10.93
CA PRO A 198 4.64 15.35 11.83
C PRO A 198 4.43 16.87 11.84
N LEU A 199 3.87 17.39 12.92
CA LEU A 199 3.50 18.81 13.05
C LEU A 199 4.66 19.79 12.85
N ASN A 200 5.89 19.36 13.11
CA ASN A 200 7.10 20.19 13.03
C ASN A 200 7.93 19.94 11.75
N GLN A 201 7.39 19.22 10.77
CA GLN A 201 8.06 18.89 9.51
C GLN A 201 7.09 19.07 8.31
N PRO A 202 6.80 20.31 7.91
CA PRO A 202 5.72 20.61 6.95
C PRO A 202 5.92 20.03 5.55
N THR A 203 7.14 19.66 5.18
CA THR A 203 7.46 19.03 3.88
C THR A 203 7.53 17.50 3.97
N SER A 204 7.37 16.93 5.15
CA SER A 204 7.33 15.47 5.36
C SER A 204 6.12 14.87 4.65
N PRO A 205 6.21 13.61 4.21
CA PRO A 205 5.02 12.90 3.76
C PRO A 205 3.97 12.82 4.87
N VAL A 206 2.70 12.82 4.50
CA VAL A 206 1.59 12.48 5.38
C VAL A 206 1.06 11.10 5.02
N LEU A 207 0.77 10.28 6.04
CA LEU A 207 0.14 8.98 5.86
C LEU A 207 -1.33 9.08 6.29
N VAL A 208 -2.24 8.98 5.33
CA VAL A 208 -3.68 8.88 5.59
C VAL A 208 -4.07 7.40 5.61
N THR A 209 -4.73 6.96 6.68
CA THR A 209 -5.20 5.58 6.84
C THR A 209 -6.72 5.55 7.02
N VAL A 210 -7.39 4.71 6.24
CA VAL A 210 -8.85 4.60 6.15
C VAL A 210 -9.26 3.16 6.43
N PHE A 211 -9.79 2.91 7.63
CA PHE A 211 -10.21 1.58 8.08
C PHE A 211 -11.71 1.40 7.88
N LYS A 212 -12.11 0.28 7.27
CA LYS A 212 -13.51 -0.13 7.17
C LYS A 212 -13.93 -0.89 8.42
N LYS A 213 -15.03 -0.46 9.05
CA LYS A 213 -15.57 -1.07 10.29
C LYS A 213 -16.36 -2.36 10.03
#